data_b1c6cc56222e55cad8b7449dd8c6924f
#
_entry.id   b1c6cc56222e55cad8b7449dd8c6924f
#
_cell.length_a   1.000
_cell.length_b   1.000
_cell.length_c   1.000
_cell.angle_alpha   90.00
_cell.angle_beta   90.00
_cell.angle_gamma   90.00
#
_symmetry.space_group_name_H-M   'P 1'
#
loop_
_entity.id
_entity.type
_entity.pdbx_description
1 polymer ?
#
loop_
_entity_poly.entity_id
_entity_poly.type
_entity_poly.pdbx_seq_one_letter_code
_entity_poly.pdbx_strand_id
1 'polypeptide(L)'
;MILKNLITVSAFTALLFATSAFIYQDKVEKTAQQSTTENGFAVLELFTSEGCSSCPPADELMGKIEKEYKDEPVYLLSYHVDYWNRLGWKDRFSSAENSQRQQQYSRILNSQVYTPQLVVNGKTEFVGSDETNIKNTIREVLFSSKKTNVGLSANISQKEINVQYKASATDPKNILLVNLVEKHSSTQVGKGENEGRHLHHWQIVHKQNQISLNKQLEGTTTFKLPEGFSPENWEVIAFIQNPKTGEISGSAKTIFK
;
A
#
# COMPACT_ATOMS: atom_id res chain seq x y z
N MET A 1 56.09 42.82 24.44
CA MET A 1 54.66 42.66 24.77
C MET A 1 53.77 42.60 23.51
N ILE A 2 54.11 43.26 22.43
CA ILE A 2 53.29 43.31 21.18
C ILE A 2 53.29 41.98 20.42
N LEU A 3 54.40 41.25 20.41
CA LEU A 3 54.53 39.97 19.66
C LEU A 3 53.68 38.82 20.25
N LYS A 4 53.50 38.78 21.60
CA LYS A 4 52.65 37.75 22.25
C LYS A 4 51.15 37.95 21.97
N ASN A 5 50.71 39.21 21.82
CA ASN A 5 49.32 39.52 21.52
C ASN A 5 48.96 39.21 20.06
N LEU A 6 49.91 39.30 19.11
CA LEU A 6 49.65 38.96 17.70
C LEU A 6 49.45 37.44 17.53
N ILE A 7 50.21 36.59 18.24
CA ILE A 7 50.09 35.13 18.15
C ILE A 7 48.77 34.65 18.74
N THR A 8 48.30 35.22 19.84
CA THR A 8 47.02 34.88 20.45
C THR A 8 45.81 35.28 19.59
N VAL A 9 45.86 36.41 18.91
CA VAL A 9 44.78 36.88 18.01
C VAL A 9 44.69 35.99 16.75
N SER A 10 45.87 35.61 16.18
CA SER A 10 45.88 34.71 15.02
C SER A 10 45.38 33.28 15.32
N ALA A 11 45.68 32.76 16.51
CA ALA A 11 45.19 31.45 16.95
C ALA A 11 43.66 31.42 17.18
N PHE A 12 43.12 32.52 17.72
CA PHE A 12 41.67 32.63 17.94
C PHE A 12 40.88 32.76 16.63
N THR A 13 41.41 33.53 15.65
CA THR A 13 40.77 33.67 14.34
C THR A 13 40.82 32.35 13.55
N ALA A 14 41.94 31.58 13.60
CA ALA A 14 42.04 30.28 12.96
C ALA A 14 41.03 29.25 13.57
N LEU A 15 40.83 29.28 14.89
CA LEU A 15 39.88 28.40 15.58
C LEU A 15 38.45 28.74 15.21
N LEU A 16 38.07 29.99 15.06
CA LEU A 16 36.74 30.43 14.64
C LEU A 16 36.44 30.05 13.19
N PHE A 17 37.41 30.12 12.29
CA PHE A 17 37.24 29.67 10.90
C PHE A 17 37.13 28.15 10.79
N ALA A 18 37.87 27.37 11.60
CA ALA A 18 37.77 25.92 11.65
C ALA A 18 36.38 25.48 12.14
N THR A 19 35.83 26.09 13.20
CA THR A 19 34.53 25.73 13.73
C THR A 19 33.38 26.12 12.77
N SER A 20 33.51 27.26 12.08
CA SER A 20 32.50 27.67 11.09
C SER A 20 32.50 26.75 9.84
N ALA A 21 33.70 26.27 9.42
CA ALA A 21 33.82 25.32 8.32
C ALA A 21 33.18 23.96 8.68
N PHE A 22 33.38 23.47 9.91
CA PHE A 22 32.75 22.23 10.38
C PHE A 22 31.21 22.34 10.46
N ILE A 23 30.69 23.45 10.97
CA ILE A 23 29.25 23.70 11.04
C ILE A 23 28.64 23.82 9.63
N TYR A 24 29.39 24.42 8.68
CA TYR A 24 28.94 24.54 7.30
C TYR A 24 28.93 23.19 6.58
N GLN A 25 29.95 22.34 6.78
CA GLN A 25 29.99 20.99 6.22
C GLN A 25 28.88 20.10 6.81
N ASP A 26 28.65 20.13 8.11
CA ASP A 26 27.56 19.36 8.76
C ASP A 26 26.16 19.81 8.28
N LYS A 27 26.02 21.11 7.99
CA LYS A 27 24.79 21.67 7.41
C LYS A 27 24.61 21.30 5.92
N VAL A 28 25.71 21.24 5.17
CA VAL A 28 25.71 20.84 3.75
C VAL A 28 25.49 19.33 3.62
N GLU A 29 26.10 18.49 4.47
CA GLU A 29 25.83 17.04 4.50
C GLU A 29 24.40 16.75 4.92
N LYS A 30 23.84 17.42 5.93
CA LYS A 30 22.43 17.27 6.31
C LYS A 30 21.46 17.78 5.25
N THR A 31 21.85 18.80 4.47
CA THR A 31 21.03 19.30 3.35
C THR A 31 21.18 18.43 2.10
N ALA A 32 22.35 17.81 1.89
CA ALA A 32 22.57 16.86 0.79
C ALA A 32 21.91 15.50 1.03
N GLN A 33 21.71 15.10 2.29
CA GLN A 33 21.00 13.87 2.68
C GLN A 33 19.48 14.04 2.69
N GLN A 34 18.98 15.24 2.43
CA GLN A 34 17.57 15.58 2.23
C GLN A 34 17.24 15.85 0.75
N SER A 35 17.95 15.20 -0.18
CA SER A 35 17.36 14.86 -1.45
C SER A 35 16.36 13.75 -1.16
N THR A 36 15.15 14.15 -0.77
CA THR A 36 13.98 13.29 -0.91
C THR A 36 13.88 13.00 -2.40
N THR A 37 14.52 11.92 -2.85
CA THR A 37 14.02 11.23 -4.03
C THR A 37 12.57 10.98 -3.69
N GLU A 38 11.65 11.71 -4.34
CA GLU A 38 10.22 11.39 -4.27
C GLU A 38 10.10 10.02 -4.93
N ASN A 39 10.34 8.98 -4.15
CA ASN A 39 10.19 7.62 -4.62
C ASN A 39 8.73 7.44 -5.01
N GLY A 40 8.50 6.80 -6.13
CA GLY A 40 7.18 6.38 -6.55
C GLY A 40 6.56 5.43 -5.51
N PHE A 41 5.48 4.80 -5.87
CA PHE A 41 4.82 3.82 -5.01
C PHE A 41 4.27 2.68 -5.88
N ALA A 42 4.00 1.53 -5.24
CA ALA A 42 3.33 0.41 -5.87
C ALA A 42 2.09 0.00 -5.06
N VAL A 43 0.92 -0.06 -5.71
CA VAL A 43 -0.29 -0.69 -5.18
C VAL A 43 -0.51 -1.97 -5.96
N LEU A 44 -0.48 -3.10 -5.26
CA LEU A 44 -0.67 -4.42 -5.81
C LEU A 44 -2.03 -4.96 -5.35
N GLU A 45 -2.88 -5.31 -6.30
CA GLU A 45 -4.21 -5.86 -6.05
C GLU A 45 -4.29 -7.28 -6.61
N LEU A 46 -4.22 -8.27 -5.72
CA LEU A 46 -4.35 -9.69 -6.07
C LEU A 46 -5.81 -10.12 -5.98
N PHE A 47 -6.34 -10.68 -7.06
CA PHE A 47 -7.63 -11.37 -7.08
C PHE A 47 -7.41 -12.87 -6.96
N THR A 48 -7.87 -13.45 -5.86
CA THR A 48 -7.58 -14.83 -5.43
C THR A 48 -8.82 -15.52 -4.85
N SER A 49 -8.73 -16.80 -4.52
CA SER A 49 -9.77 -17.55 -3.81
C SER A 49 -9.21 -18.83 -3.21
N GLU A 50 -9.70 -19.21 -2.02
CA GLU A 50 -9.43 -20.52 -1.41
C GLU A 50 -9.91 -21.70 -2.28
N GLY A 51 -10.91 -21.46 -3.15
CA GLY A 51 -11.46 -22.45 -4.07
C GLY A 51 -10.64 -22.68 -5.35
N CYS A 52 -9.64 -21.88 -5.59
CA CYS A 52 -8.81 -21.89 -6.82
C CYS A 52 -7.50 -22.63 -6.58
N SER A 53 -7.24 -23.75 -7.23
CA SER A 53 -6.04 -24.58 -7.01
C SER A 53 -4.74 -23.95 -7.47
N SER A 54 -4.78 -23.00 -8.41
CA SER A 54 -3.62 -22.25 -8.91
C SER A 54 -3.32 -20.97 -8.10
N CYS A 55 -4.17 -20.60 -7.13
CA CYS A 55 -4.03 -19.37 -6.35
C CYS A 55 -2.97 -19.42 -5.23
N PRO A 56 -2.77 -20.52 -4.49
CA PRO A 56 -1.87 -20.54 -3.35
C PRO A 56 -0.43 -20.05 -3.62
N PRO A 57 0.20 -20.35 -4.78
CA PRO A 57 1.51 -19.76 -5.07
C PRO A 57 1.53 -18.23 -5.18
N ALA A 58 0.41 -17.62 -5.61
CA ALA A 58 0.27 -16.17 -5.66
C ALA A 58 0.07 -15.57 -4.26
N ASP A 59 -0.73 -16.21 -3.41
CA ASP A 59 -0.91 -15.81 -2.01
C ASP A 59 0.44 -15.86 -1.26
N GLU A 60 1.23 -16.93 -1.44
CA GLU A 60 2.57 -17.04 -0.86
C GLU A 60 3.54 -15.96 -1.39
N LEU A 61 3.42 -15.59 -2.68
CA LEU A 61 4.21 -14.52 -3.27
C LEU A 61 3.87 -13.16 -2.62
N MET A 62 2.59 -12.89 -2.30
CA MET A 62 2.21 -11.67 -1.58
C MET A 62 2.93 -11.58 -0.22
N GLY A 63 3.01 -12.67 0.53
CA GLY A 63 3.76 -12.72 1.79
C GLY A 63 5.27 -12.51 1.63
N LYS A 64 5.87 -12.98 0.52
CA LYS A 64 7.28 -12.72 0.20
C LYS A 64 7.52 -11.25 -0.13
N ILE A 65 6.65 -10.65 -0.97
CA ILE A 65 6.73 -9.24 -1.36
C ILE A 65 6.55 -8.34 -0.13
N GLU A 66 5.60 -8.64 0.76
CA GLU A 66 5.41 -7.88 1.99
C GLU A 66 6.68 -7.81 2.84
N LYS A 67 7.39 -8.92 3.00
CA LYS A 67 8.65 -8.99 3.76
C LYS A 67 9.79 -8.28 3.05
N GLU A 68 9.90 -8.45 1.72
CA GLU A 68 10.99 -7.89 0.91
C GLU A 68 10.91 -6.37 0.83
N TYR A 69 9.68 -5.83 0.68
CA TYR A 69 9.44 -4.39 0.49
C TYR A 69 8.84 -3.71 1.73
N LYS A 70 9.06 -4.26 2.94
CA LYS A 70 8.45 -3.76 4.19
C LYS A 70 8.72 -2.28 4.49
N ASP A 71 9.89 -1.77 4.08
CA ASP A 71 10.36 -0.41 4.32
C ASP A 71 10.16 0.50 3.09
N GLU A 72 9.54 -0.02 2.02
CA GLU A 72 9.27 0.68 0.78
C GLU A 72 7.78 1.07 0.66
N PRO A 73 7.42 2.07 -0.15
CA PRO A 73 6.04 2.46 -0.38
C PRO A 73 5.31 1.46 -1.29
N VAL A 74 5.25 0.19 -0.87
CA VAL A 74 4.54 -0.91 -1.52
C VAL A 74 3.32 -1.27 -0.68
N TYR A 75 2.15 -1.28 -1.29
CA TYR A 75 0.85 -1.51 -0.67
C TYR A 75 0.21 -2.72 -1.31
N LEU A 76 -0.08 -3.72 -0.51
CA LEU A 76 -0.60 -5.01 -0.96
C LEU A 76 -2.06 -5.16 -0.52
N LEU A 77 -2.89 -5.68 -1.41
CA LEU A 77 -4.31 -5.92 -1.18
C LEU A 77 -4.73 -7.23 -1.86
N SER A 78 -5.21 -8.19 -1.09
CA SER A 78 -5.75 -9.45 -1.60
C SER A 78 -7.28 -9.42 -1.54
N TYR A 79 -7.90 -9.45 -2.70
CA TYR A 79 -9.35 -9.46 -2.91
C TYR A 79 -9.80 -10.88 -3.20
N HIS A 80 -10.44 -11.53 -2.23
CA HIS A 80 -11.01 -12.86 -2.42
C HIS A 80 -12.31 -12.77 -3.20
N VAL A 81 -12.36 -13.44 -4.36
CA VAL A 81 -13.52 -13.43 -5.26
C VAL A 81 -14.50 -14.56 -4.91
N ASP A 82 -15.80 -14.33 -5.11
CA ASP A 82 -16.86 -15.25 -4.69
C ASP A 82 -17.32 -16.25 -5.75
N TYR A 83 -16.93 -16.09 -7.01
CA TYR A 83 -17.41 -16.96 -8.08
C TYR A 83 -16.87 -18.40 -8.03
N TRP A 84 -15.84 -18.68 -7.23
CA TRP A 84 -15.34 -20.02 -6.94
C TRP A 84 -16.21 -20.77 -5.91
N ASN A 85 -16.98 -20.08 -5.08
CA ASN A 85 -17.82 -20.66 -4.02
C ASN A 85 -18.82 -21.71 -4.54
N ARG A 86 -19.22 -21.60 -5.81
CA ARG A 86 -20.11 -22.57 -6.48
C ARG A 86 -19.56 -24.00 -6.56
N LEU A 87 -18.24 -24.18 -6.36
CA LEU A 87 -17.57 -25.48 -6.41
C LEU A 87 -17.56 -26.22 -5.06
N GLY A 88 -18.39 -25.77 -4.10
CA GLY A 88 -18.66 -26.48 -2.86
C GLY A 88 -17.85 -26.06 -1.64
N TRP A 89 -16.91 -25.10 -1.79
CA TRP A 89 -16.21 -24.44 -0.70
C TRP A 89 -16.51 -22.96 -0.70
N LYS A 90 -17.03 -22.44 0.41
CA LYS A 90 -17.26 -21.00 0.57
C LYS A 90 -16.03 -20.38 1.23
N ASP A 91 -15.26 -19.62 0.46
CA ASP A 91 -14.18 -18.80 0.95
C ASP A 91 -14.73 -17.71 1.88
N ARG A 92 -14.29 -17.70 3.14
CA ARG A 92 -14.82 -16.82 4.18
C ARG A 92 -14.46 -15.34 3.99
N PHE A 93 -13.45 -15.07 3.18
CA PHE A 93 -12.99 -13.70 2.85
C PHE A 93 -13.62 -13.18 1.56
N SER A 94 -14.30 -14.04 0.80
CA SER A 94 -14.83 -13.69 -0.51
C SER A 94 -16.05 -12.79 -0.43
N SER A 95 -16.17 -11.89 -1.39
CA SER A 95 -17.34 -11.05 -1.55
C SER A 95 -17.65 -10.77 -3.03
N ALA A 96 -18.94 -10.47 -3.31
CA ALA A 96 -19.39 -10.06 -4.64
C ALA A 96 -18.74 -8.72 -5.06
N GLU A 97 -18.50 -7.84 -4.11
CA GLU A 97 -17.83 -6.55 -4.33
C GLU A 97 -16.41 -6.74 -4.86
N ASN A 98 -15.67 -7.73 -4.33
CA ASN A 98 -14.33 -8.07 -4.80
C ASN A 98 -14.36 -8.60 -6.25
N SER A 99 -15.33 -9.46 -6.58
CA SER A 99 -15.55 -9.94 -7.96
C SER A 99 -15.93 -8.80 -8.91
N GLN A 100 -16.77 -7.85 -8.46
CA GLN A 100 -17.13 -6.67 -9.25
C GLN A 100 -15.93 -5.76 -9.50
N ARG A 101 -15.02 -5.58 -8.50
CA ARG A 101 -13.78 -4.83 -8.67
C ARG A 101 -12.88 -5.45 -9.74
N GLN A 102 -12.72 -6.78 -9.73
CA GLN A 102 -11.99 -7.49 -10.77
C GLN A 102 -12.61 -7.27 -12.16
N GLN A 103 -13.93 -7.37 -12.27
CA GLN A 103 -14.64 -7.10 -13.52
C GLN A 103 -14.48 -5.65 -14.02
N GLN A 104 -14.35 -4.67 -13.11
CA GLN A 104 -14.02 -3.30 -13.50
C GLN A 104 -12.64 -3.24 -14.15
N TYR A 105 -11.63 -3.89 -13.57
CA TYR A 105 -10.30 -3.98 -14.18
C TYR A 105 -10.30 -4.71 -15.52
N SER A 106 -11.05 -5.81 -15.65
CA SER A 106 -11.19 -6.51 -16.93
C SER A 106 -11.67 -5.57 -18.05
N ARG A 107 -12.65 -4.70 -17.76
CA ARG A 107 -13.15 -3.71 -18.74
C ARG A 107 -12.13 -2.60 -19.02
N ILE A 108 -11.45 -2.09 -17.99
CA ILE A 108 -10.49 -0.99 -18.13
C ILE A 108 -9.23 -1.44 -18.88
N LEU A 109 -8.72 -2.62 -18.55
CA LEU A 109 -7.47 -3.15 -19.09
C LEU A 109 -7.68 -3.98 -20.36
N ASN A 110 -8.94 -4.18 -20.78
CA ASN A 110 -9.31 -5.08 -21.87
C ASN A 110 -8.71 -6.49 -21.70
N SER A 111 -8.78 -7.01 -20.47
CA SER A 111 -8.26 -8.32 -20.07
C SER A 111 -9.38 -9.29 -19.73
N GLN A 112 -9.07 -10.57 -19.62
CA GLN A 112 -10.00 -11.59 -19.14
C GLN A 112 -10.09 -11.58 -17.61
N VAL A 113 -11.18 -12.12 -17.07
CA VAL A 113 -11.33 -12.39 -15.64
C VAL A 113 -10.79 -13.79 -15.37
N TYR A 114 -9.76 -13.89 -14.54
CA TYR A 114 -9.14 -15.17 -14.12
C TYR A 114 -8.53 -15.04 -12.73
N THR A 115 -8.20 -16.15 -12.09
CA THR A 115 -7.42 -16.20 -10.86
C THR A 115 -6.27 -17.21 -10.97
N PRO A 116 -5.14 -16.91 -10.32
CA PRO A 116 -4.82 -15.65 -9.63
C PRO A 116 -4.48 -14.54 -10.62
N GLN A 117 -5.09 -13.35 -10.48
CA GLN A 117 -4.78 -12.17 -11.27
C GLN A 117 -4.25 -11.07 -10.36
N LEU A 118 -3.13 -10.44 -10.72
CA LEU A 118 -2.53 -9.33 -9.97
C LEU A 118 -2.49 -8.08 -10.84
N VAL A 119 -2.95 -6.95 -10.29
CA VAL A 119 -2.94 -5.65 -10.96
C VAL A 119 -2.01 -4.71 -10.20
N VAL A 120 -1.09 -4.03 -10.93
CA VAL A 120 -0.15 -3.05 -10.38
C VAL A 120 -0.57 -1.64 -10.78
N ASN A 121 -0.74 -0.76 -9.79
CA ASN A 121 -1.14 0.65 -9.94
C ASN A 121 -2.36 0.87 -10.87
N GLY A 122 -3.21 -0.16 -11.00
CA GLY A 122 -4.40 -0.13 -11.84
C GLY A 122 -4.14 -0.07 -13.34
N LYS A 123 -2.92 -0.34 -13.80
CA LYS A 123 -2.49 -0.19 -15.20
C LYS A 123 -1.97 -1.45 -15.86
N THR A 124 -1.32 -2.31 -15.13
CA THR A 124 -0.69 -3.52 -15.67
C THR A 124 -1.17 -4.73 -14.89
N GLU A 125 -1.51 -5.81 -15.58
CA GLU A 125 -1.96 -7.04 -14.95
C GLU A 125 -1.05 -8.22 -15.31
N PHE A 126 -1.00 -9.20 -14.41
CA PHE A 126 -0.18 -10.39 -14.53
C PHE A 126 -0.91 -11.59 -13.95
N VAL A 127 -0.50 -12.79 -14.33
CA VAL A 127 -0.78 -13.99 -13.52
C VAL A 127 -0.15 -13.76 -12.13
N GLY A 128 -0.95 -13.88 -11.07
CA GLY A 128 -0.55 -13.49 -9.72
C GLY A 128 0.69 -14.21 -9.16
N SER A 129 1.09 -15.33 -9.77
CA SER A 129 2.32 -16.08 -9.42
C SER A 129 3.53 -15.75 -10.29
N ASP A 130 3.44 -14.80 -11.23
CA ASP A 130 4.58 -14.37 -12.07
C ASP A 130 5.52 -13.42 -11.30
N GLU A 131 6.30 -14.01 -10.39
CA GLU A 131 7.21 -13.28 -9.49
C GLU A 131 8.16 -12.34 -10.24
N THR A 132 8.70 -12.79 -11.37
CA THR A 132 9.71 -12.03 -12.13
C THR A 132 9.14 -10.73 -12.69
N ASN A 133 8.02 -10.81 -13.40
CA ASN A 133 7.40 -9.63 -14.01
C ASN A 133 6.81 -8.70 -12.97
N ILE A 134 6.22 -9.24 -11.90
CA ILE A 134 5.67 -8.46 -10.78
C ILE A 134 6.79 -7.65 -10.10
N LYS A 135 7.90 -8.28 -9.71
CA LYS A 135 9.03 -7.60 -9.05
C LYS A 135 9.72 -6.58 -9.95
N ASN A 136 9.83 -6.84 -11.25
CA ASN A 136 10.37 -5.88 -12.21
C ASN A 136 9.47 -4.63 -12.28
N THR A 137 8.15 -4.82 -12.36
CA THR A 137 7.18 -3.71 -12.38
C THR A 137 7.17 -2.93 -11.07
N ILE A 138 7.27 -3.60 -9.90
CA ILE A 138 7.41 -2.91 -8.61
C ILE A 138 8.62 -1.97 -8.65
N ARG A 139 9.79 -2.46 -9.06
CA ARG A 139 11.01 -1.62 -9.14
C ARG A 139 10.81 -0.44 -10.09
N GLU A 140 10.22 -0.66 -11.26
CA GLU A 140 9.95 0.40 -12.22
C GLU A 140 9.06 1.52 -11.65
N VAL A 141 7.92 1.16 -11.03
CA VAL A 141 6.99 2.16 -10.49
C VAL A 141 7.52 2.87 -9.24
N LEU A 142 8.41 2.25 -8.47
CA LEU A 142 9.08 2.87 -7.33
C LEU A 142 10.05 3.99 -7.75
N PHE A 143 10.54 4.00 -8.99
CA PHE A 143 11.35 5.10 -9.55
C PHE A 143 10.51 6.24 -10.13
N SER A 144 9.21 6.06 -10.31
CA SER A 144 8.35 7.10 -10.88
C SER A 144 8.05 8.21 -9.87
N SER A 145 7.85 9.43 -10.36
CA SER A 145 7.52 10.59 -9.53
C SER A 145 6.15 10.43 -8.87
N LYS A 146 6.09 10.68 -7.57
CA LYS A 146 4.84 10.72 -6.82
C LYS A 146 4.01 11.95 -7.21
N LYS A 147 2.77 11.75 -7.62
CA LYS A 147 1.91 12.83 -8.13
C LYS A 147 0.93 13.38 -7.10
N THR A 148 0.48 12.55 -6.14
CA THR A 148 -0.62 12.90 -5.23
C THR A 148 -0.37 12.37 -3.83
N ASN A 149 -0.57 13.21 -2.81
CA ASN A 149 -0.42 12.81 -1.42
C ASN A 149 -1.77 12.40 -0.81
N VAL A 150 -1.74 11.35 0.00
CA VAL A 150 -2.84 10.89 0.84
C VAL A 150 -2.36 10.86 2.29
N GLY A 151 -3.03 11.61 3.16
CA GLY A 151 -2.86 11.51 4.60
C GLY A 151 -3.96 10.61 5.19
N LEU A 152 -3.58 9.71 6.10
CA LEU A 152 -4.50 8.84 6.82
C LEU A 152 -4.21 8.83 8.30
N SER A 153 -5.27 8.77 9.10
CA SER A 153 -5.20 8.35 10.51
C SER A 153 -6.41 7.49 10.82
N ALA A 154 -6.24 6.50 11.68
CA ALA A 154 -7.31 5.61 12.10
C ALA A 154 -7.33 5.48 13.63
N ASN A 155 -8.52 5.51 14.20
CA ASN A 155 -8.75 5.25 15.61
C ASN A 155 -9.96 4.33 15.80
N ILE A 156 -9.96 3.64 16.93
CA ILE A 156 -11.05 2.74 17.33
C ILE A 156 -11.90 3.49 18.36
N SER A 157 -13.21 3.54 18.13
CA SER A 157 -14.18 4.11 19.04
C SER A 157 -15.39 3.21 19.15
N GLN A 158 -15.65 2.68 20.33
CA GLN A 158 -16.75 1.75 20.61
C GLN A 158 -16.63 0.47 19.73
N LYS A 159 -17.51 0.31 18.74
CA LYS A 159 -17.57 -0.83 17.80
C LYS A 159 -17.24 -0.42 16.35
N GLU A 160 -16.58 0.71 16.19
CA GLU A 160 -16.27 1.29 14.89
C GLU A 160 -14.81 1.69 14.76
N ILE A 161 -14.31 1.59 13.56
CA ILE A 161 -13.03 2.13 13.13
C ILE A 161 -13.31 3.43 12.38
N ASN A 162 -12.85 4.55 12.94
CA ASN A 162 -12.97 5.86 12.30
C ASN A 162 -11.67 6.18 11.56
N VAL A 163 -11.77 6.41 10.25
CA VAL A 163 -10.64 6.75 9.39
C VAL A 163 -10.79 8.19 8.90
N GLN A 164 -9.87 9.05 9.33
CA GLN A 164 -9.74 10.40 8.80
C GLN A 164 -8.83 10.35 7.58
N TYR A 165 -9.21 11.06 6.53
CA TYR A 165 -8.42 11.16 5.31
C TYR A 165 -8.22 12.60 4.87
N LYS A 166 -7.09 12.86 4.20
CA LYS A 166 -6.81 14.12 3.52
C LYS A 166 -6.06 13.81 2.21
N ALA A 167 -6.69 14.13 1.08
CA ALA A 167 -6.09 14.02 -0.26
C ALA A 167 -5.55 15.38 -0.71
N SER A 168 -4.45 15.41 -1.44
CA SER A 168 -4.03 16.65 -2.11
C SER A 168 -4.91 16.93 -3.34
N ALA A 169 -4.74 18.12 -3.94
CA ALA A 169 -5.49 18.48 -5.14
C ALA A 169 -5.29 17.42 -6.25
N THR A 170 -6.40 17.00 -6.85
CA THR A 170 -6.42 15.94 -7.84
C THR A 170 -7.54 16.20 -8.87
N ASP A 171 -7.61 15.40 -9.91
CA ASP A 171 -8.73 15.44 -10.86
C ASP A 171 -10.04 15.20 -10.09
N PRO A 172 -11.06 16.08 -10.21
CA PRO A 172 -12.34 15.92 -9.52
C PRO A 172 -13.11 14.65 -9.89
N LYS A 173 -12.69 13.93 -10.93
CA LYS A 173 -13.25 12.63 -11.30
C LYS A 173 -12.66 11.47 -10.49
N ASN A 174 -11.56 11.72 -9.76
CA ASN A 174 -10.93 10.70 -8.95
C ASN A 174 -11.77 10.35 -7.72
N ILE A 175 -11.57 9.13 -7.27
CA ILE A 175 -12.16 8.57 -6.06
C ILE A 175 -11.05 8.18 -5.10
N LEU A 176 -11.33 8.25 -3.81
CA LEU A 176 -10.51 7.65 -2.76
C LEU A 176 -11.13 6.29 -2.41
N LEU A 177 -10.36 5.24 -2.53
CA LEU A 177 -10.70 3.91 -2.05
C LEU A 177 -10.00 3.68 -0.72
N VAL A 178 -10.77 3.40 0.32
CA VAL A 178 -10.27 3.15 1.68
C VAL A 178 -10.58 1.70 2.02
N ASN A 179 -9.55 0.92 2.32
CA ASN A 179 -9.65 -0.52 2.56
C ASN A 179 -9.31 -0.85 4.00
N LEU A 180 -10.15 -1.66 4.64
CA LEU A 180 -9.85 -2.30 5.91
C LEU A 180 -9.24 -3.66 5.61
N VAL A 181 -8.00 -3.87 6.06
CA VAL A 181 -7.13 -4.99 5.67
C VAL A 181 -6.71 -5.79 6.89
N GLU A 182 -6.91 -7.11 6.86
CA GLU A 182 -6.31 -8.08 7.76
C GLU A 182 -4.96 -8.51 7.19
N LYS A 183 -3.87 -8.28 7.94
CA LYS A 183 -2.51 -8.50 7.43
C LYS A 183 -2.22 -9.96 7.14
N HIS A 184 -2.68 -10.85 8.02
CA HIS A 184 -2.43 -12.28 7.86
C HIS A 184 -3.57 -13.11 8.46
N SER A 185 -3.95 -14.15 7.73
CA SER A 185 -4.88 -15.18 8.21
C SER A 185 -4.55 -16.54 7.61
N SER A 186 -5.20 -17.58 8.09
CA SER A 186 -5.06 -18.93 7.51
C SER A 186 -6.35 -19.72 7.61
N THR A 187 -6.53 -20.67 6.69
CA THR A 187 -7.72 -21.49 6.61
C THR A 187 -7.37 -22.95 6.32
N GLN A 188 -7.96 -23.86 7.07
CA GLN A 188 -7.99 -25.29 6.72
C GLN A 188 -9.14 -25.52 5.76
N VAL A 189 -8.83 -25.77 4.49
CA VAL A 189 -9.84 -25.95 3.45
C VAL A 189 -10.49 -27.35 3.57
N GLY A 190 -11.81 -27.36 3.69
CA GLY A 190 -12.55 -28.59 3.92
C GLY A 190 -13.17 -29.25 2.67
N LYS A 191 -13.21 -28.53 1.52
CA LYS A 191 -13.80 -29.03 0.25
C LYS A 191 -13.24 -28.29 -0.96
N GLY A 192 -13.52 -28.79 -2.15
CA GLY A 192 -13.14 -28.17 -3.43
C GLY A 192 -11.73 -28.53 -3.86
N GLU A 193 -11.17 -27.76 -4.81
CA GLU A 193 -9.88 -28.07 -5.42
C GLU A 193 -8.69 -28.05 -4.45
N ASN A 194 -8.80 -27.32 -3.34
CA ASN A 194 -7.77 -27.22 -2.30
C ASN A 194 -8.13 -28.03 -1.03
N GLU A 195 -9.06 -28.99 -1.11
CA GLU A 195 -9.45 -29.81 0.04
C GLU A 195 -8.24 -30.42 0.75
N GLY A 196 -8.27 -30.35 2.10
CA GLY A 196 -7.20 -30.86 2.96
C GLY A 196 -5.97 -29.95 3.09
N ARG A 197 -5.89 -28.86 2.34
CA ARG A 197 -4.76 -27.92 2.41
C ARG A 197 -4.97 -26.89 3.52
N HIS A 198 -3.88 -26.51 4.20
CA HIS A 198 -3.81 -25.36 5.09
C HIS A 198 -3.24 -24.19 4.28
N LEU A 199 -4.09 -23.20 3.97
CA LEU A 199 -3.72 -22.04 3.18
C LEU A 199 -3.40 -20.84 4.07
N HIS A 200 -2.43 -20.04 3.67
CA HIS A 200 -2.06 -18.80 4.29
C HIS A 200 -2.43 -17.63 3.36
N HIS A 201 -2.97 -16.57 3.94
CA HIS A 201 -3.43 -15.39 3.21
C HIS A 201 -2.80 -14.13 3.81
N TRP A 202 -2.47 -13.19 2.94
CA TRP A 202 -1.75 -11.97 3.27
C TRP A 202 -2.52 -10.76 2.75
N GLN A 203 -2.58 -9.69 3.57
CA GLN A 203 -3.15 -8.39 3.17
C GLN A 203 -4.59 -8.48 2.62
N ILE A 204 -5.45 -9.17 3.36
CA ILE A 204 -6.81 -9.54 2.98
C ILE A 204 -7.74 -8.33 3.11
N VAL A 205 -8.40 -7.93 2.03
CA VAL A 205 -9.40 -6.85 2.05
C VAL A 205 -10.74 -7.37 2.56
N HIS A 206 -11.15 -6.93 3.74
CA HIS A 206 -12.44 -7.26 4.31
C HIS A 206 -13.55 -6.31 3.89
N LYS A 207 -13.25 -5.02 3.80
CA LYS A 207 -14.19 -3.96 3.39
C LYS A 207 -13.47 -2.87 2.64
N GLN A 208 -14.18 -2.29 1.67
CA GLN A 208 -13.74 -1.13 0.91
C GLN A 208 -14.83 -0.06 0.93
N ASN A 209 -14.46 1.17 1.28
CA ASN A 209 -15.30 2.34 1.13
C ASN A 209 -14.80 3.19 -0.03
N GLN A 210 -15.73 3.68 -0.86
CA GLN A 210 -15.43 4.56 -1.98
C GLN A 210 -15.93 5.96 -1.68
N ILE A 211 -15.06 6.96 -1.86
CA ILE A 211 -15.34 8.37 -1.59
C ILE A 211 -15.04 9.18 -2.85
N SER A 212 -15.99 10.00 -3.28
CA SER A 212 -15.80 10.92 -4.40
C SER A 212 -15.00 12.15 -3.95
N LEU A 213 -13.90 12.47 -4.66
CA LEU A 213 -13.04 13.60 -4.36
C LEU A 213 -13.44 14.90 -5.08
N ASN A 214 -14.60 14.92 -5.75
CA ASN A 214 -15.05 16.08 -6.53
C ASN A 214 -15.40 17.32 -5.67
N LYS A 215 -15.79 17.10 -4.41
CA LYS A 215 -16.24 18.16 -3.49
C LYS A 215 -15.57 18.13 -2.12
N GLN A 216 -14.91 17.01 -1.78
CA GLN A 216 -14.41 16.80 -0.43
C GLN A 216 -13.06 16.09 -0.46
N LEU A 217 -11.99 16.87 -0.26
CA LEU A 217 -10.62 16.38 -0.23
C LEU A 217 -10.18 15.89 1.15
N GLU A 218 -10.96 16.17 2.19
CA GLU A 218 -10.72 15.70 3.56
C GLU A 218 -12.04 15.32 4.24
N GLY A 219 -11.99 14.37 5.15
CA GLY A 219 -13.18 13.92 5.87
C GLY A 219 -12.94 12.66 6.68
N THR A 220 -14.03 12.01 7.06
CA THR A 220 -14.03 10.78 7.83
C THR A 220 -14.89 9.71 7.16
N THR A 221 -14.42 8.47 7.19
CA THR A 221 -15.21 7.29 6.84
C THR A 221 -15.11 6.26 7.97
N THR A 222 -16.08 5.37 8.09
CA THR A 222 -16.14 4.40 9.18
C THR A 222 -16.27 2.99 8.68
N PHE A 223 -15.71 2.04 9.43
CA PHE A 223 -15.96 0.61 9.28
C PHE A 223 -16.50 0.06 10.60
N LYS A 224 -17.37 -0.94 10.52
CA LYS A 224 -17.70 -1.74 11.70
C LYS A 224 -16.48 -2.53 12.12
N LEU A 225 -16.26 -2.65 13.43
CA LEU A 225 -15.19 -3.46 13.98
C LEU A 225 -15.46 -4.94 13.63
N PRO A 226 -14.54 -5.62 12.92
CA PRO A 226 -14.70 -7.05 12.59
C PRO A 226 -14.68 -7.92 13.85
N GLU A 227 -15.30 -9.09 13.76
CA GLU A 227 -15.15 -10.11 14.78
C GLU A 227 -13.70 -10.62 14.80
N GLY A 228 -13.13 -10.81 16.00
CA GLY A 228 -11.73 -11.20 16.16
C GLY A 228 -10.71 -10.12 15.81
N PHE A 229 -11.13 -8.86 15.70
CA PHE A 229 -10.22 -7.75 15.41
C PHE A 229 -9.12 -7.63 16.47
N SER A 230 -7.88 -7.47 16.01
CA SER A 230 -6.73 -7.10 16.84
C SER A 230 -5.92 -5.99 16.14
N PRO A 231 -5.61 -4.88 16.81
CA PRO A 231 -4.92 -3.74 16.16
C PRO A 231 -3.61 -4.12 15.46
N GLU A 232 -2.90 -5.11 15.98
CA GLU A 232 -1.61 -5.56 15.46
C GLU A 232 -1.73 -6.27 14.12
N ASN A 233 -2.86 -6.99 13.89
CA ASN A 233 -3.10 -7.78 12.67
C ASN A 233 -3.93 -7.04 11.63
N TRP A 234 -4.29 -5.76 11.88
CA TRP A 234 -5.10 -4.99 10.94
C TRP A 234 -4.43 -3.68 10.58
N GLU A 235 -4.77 -3.15 9.40
CA GLU A 235 -4.35 -1.83 8.95
C GLU A 235 -5.39 -1.23 7.99
N VAL A 236 -5.24 0.05 7.71
CA VAL A 236 -6.04 0.74 6.68
C VAL A 236 -5.12 1.15 5.55
N ILE A 237 -5.46 0.74 4.33
CA ILE A 237 -4.77 1.16 3.10
C ILE A 237 -5.74 1.97 2.26
N ALA A 238 -5.33 3.16 1.82
CA ALA A 238 -6.12 3.96 0.91
C ALA A 238 -5.31 4.40 -0.30
N PHE A 239 -6.00 4.55 -1.44
CA PHE A 239 -5.40 5.05 -2.65
C PHE A 239 -6.40 5.86 -3.50
N ILE A 240 -5.87 6.82 -4.25
CA ILE A 240 -6.63 7.66 -5.17
C ILE A 240 -6.60 7.01 -6.54
N GLN A 241 -7.77 6.74 -7.10
CA GLN A 241 -7.92 6.09 -8.40
C GLN A 241 -8.79 6.91 -9.35
N ASN A 242 -8.40 6.94 -10.60
CA ASN A 242 -9.28 7.38 -11.68
C ASN A 242 -10.19 6.20 -12.09
N PRO A 243 -11.52 6.30 -11.90
CA PRO A 243 -12.42 5.16 -12.14
C PRO A 243 -12.58 4.80 -13.62
N LYS A 244 -12.15 5.68 -14.56
CA LYS A 244 -12.22 5.41 -16.00
C LYS A 244 -10.98 4.74 -16.54
N THR A 245 -9.80 5.14 -16.07
CA THR A 245 -8.50 4.63 -16.57
C THR A 245 -7.89 3.57 -15.69
N GLY A 246 -8.42 3.37 -14.46
CA GLY A 246 -7.85 2.50 -13.46
C GLY A 246 -6.62 3.08 -12.74
N GLU A 247 -5.99 4.12 -13.30
CA GLU A 247 -4.73 4.68 -12.79
C GLU A 247 -4.83 5.10 -11.33
N ILE A 248 -3.90 4.60 -10.53
CA ILE A 248 -3.73 5.00 -9.14
C ILE A 248 -2.65 6.08 -9.08
N SER A 249 -3.00 7.24 -8.51
CA SER A 249 -2.13 8.42 -8.50
C SER A 249 -1.51 8.75 -7.14
N GLY A 250 -1.92 8.07 -6.08
CA GLY A 250 -1.37 8.25 -4.73
C GLY A 250 -1.93 7.20 -3.78
N SER A 251 -1.17 6.86 -2.76
CA SER A 251 -1.55 5.85 -1.77
C SER A 251 -0.95 6.17 -0.39
N ALA A 252 -1.56 5.63 0.64
CA ALA A 252 -1.07 5.68 2.02
C ALA A 252 -1.60 4.48 2.81
N LYS A 253 -0.91 4.17 3.90
CA LYS A 253 -1.42 3.23 4.92
C LYS A 253 -1.27 3.82 6.32
N THR A 254 -2.11 3.37 7.22
CA THR A 254 -2.03 3.68 8.65
C THR A 254 -2.36 2.46 9.48
N ILE A 255 -1.69 2.34 10.61
CA ILE A 255 -1.94 1.31 11.62
C ILE A 255 -2.77 1.90 12.76
N PHE A 256 -3.37 1.05 13.56
CA PHE A 256 -4.11 1.45 14.76
C PHE A 256 -3.14 1.75 15.89
N LYS A 257 -3.41 2.84 16.63
CA LYS A 257 -2.67 3.24 17.83
C LYS A 257 -3.50 2.96 19.06
#